data_4c7946e8c3c268e824a3b0391e1cc82b
#
_entry.id   4c7946e8c3c268e824a3b0391e1cc82b
#
_cell.length_a   1.000
_cell.length_b   1.000
_cell.length_c   1.000
_cell.angle_alpha   90.00
_cell.angle_beta   90.00
_cell.angle_gamma   90.00
#
_symmetry.space_group_name_H-M   'P 1'
#
loop_
_entity.id
_entity.type
_entity.pdbx_description
1 polymer ?
#
loop_
_entity_poly.entity_id
_entity_poly.type
_entity_poly.pdbx_seq_one_letter_code
_entity_poly.pdbx_strand_id
1 'polypeptide(L)'
;MGSTRRTLAAVAFTLVSCSSQILPAATPTTHVTALRLYATTPSIPLIHNLTTTYSRLNPSITFEITTGDYEAMVQEVMRDDSAYLVTNHLDPQSSLWAAPIGQDGIAVIVHPDNDLTALTTTQLRDIYQGWTNHWCDLGGKLGDIVVISREDGSGTRAEFESLVMGSRRTTSNAQIAPSSAAVLQSVARERSGIGYVSMSYVNDTVRALTIDDAAPTLENVYNNIYPLRSILYVAGQHEPSANDGLEAHYRAFIGWMQSPEGQALIARGYAPLLSN
;
A
#
# COMPACT_ATOMS: atom_id res chain seq x y z
N MET A 1 -88.57 -59.93 40.38
CA MET A 1 -87.43 -59.23 41.04
C MET A 1 -86.25 -59.32 40.08
N GLY A 2 -86.01 -58.34 39.25
CA GLY A 2 -84.96 -58.37 38.25
C GLY A 2 -84.29 -57.02 38.16
N SER A 3 -83.02 -56.97 38.55
CA SER A 3 -82.21 -55.79 38.57
C SER A 3 -81.50 -55.61 37.26
N THR A 4 -81.84 -54.57 36.55
CA THR A 4 -81.17 -54.14 35.28
C THR A 4 -80.00 -53.25 35.57
N ARG A 5 -78.79 -53.75 35.31
CA ARG A 5 -77.59 -52.94 35.32
C ARG A 5 -77.42 -52.19 33.98
N ARG A 6 -77.38 -50.88 34.04
CA ARG A 6 -77.02 -49.99 32.91
C ARG A 6 -75.52 -49.81 32.91
N THR A 7 -74.85 -50.24 31.80
CA THR A 7 -73.41 -49.97 31.54
C THR A 7 -73.34 -48.60 30.85
N LEU A 8 -72.57 -47.67 31.50
CA LEU A 8 -72.15 -46.41 30.83
C LEU A 8 -70.86 -46.68 30.03
N ALA A 9 -70.95 -46.43 28.71
CA ALA A 9 -69.76 -46.41 27.85
C ALA A 9 -69.15 -44.97 27.92
N ALA A 10 -67.90 -44.88 28.37
CA ALA A 10 -67.16 -43.64 28.34
C ALA A 10 -66.46 -43.49 26.99
N VAL A 11 -66.80 -42.48 26.21
CA VAL A 11 -66.14 -42.10 24.98
C VAL A 11 -64.92 -41.19 25.31
N ALA A 12 -63.72 -41.71 25.11
CA ALA A 12 -62.50 -40.92 25.25
C ALA A 12 -62.22 -40.13 23.99
N PHE A 13 -62.30 -38.81 24.08
CA PHE A 13 -61.89 -37.91 22.99
C PHE A 13 -60.37 -37.69 23.11
N THR A 14 -59.58 -38.26 22.15
CA THR A 14 -58.16 -37.95 21.99
C THR A 14 -58.00 -36.68 21.18
N LEU A 15 -57.58 -35.57 21.83
CA LEU A 15 -57.13 -34.34 21.17
C LEU A 15 -55.76 -34.59 20.60
N VAL A 16 -55.65 -34.67 19.24
CA VAL A 16 -54.39 -34.66 18.51
C VAL A 16 -53.91 -33.20 18.48
N SER A 17 -52.94 -32.85 19.32
CA SER A 17 -52.27 -31.57 19.30
C SER A 17 -51.26 -31.57 18.10
N CYS A 18 -51.58 -30.83 17.05
CA CYS A 18 -50.68 -30.54 15.94
C CYS A 18 -49.62 -29.50 16.40
N SER A 19 -48.49 -29.96 16.91
CA SER A 19 -47.35 -29.08 17.19
C SER A 19 -46.69 -28.73 15.84
N SER A 20 -46.98 -27.53 15.33
CA SER A 20 -46.21 -26.96 14.21
C SER A 20 -44.75 -26.69 14.72
N GLN A 21 -43.84 -27.57 14.35
CA GLN A 21 -42.42 -27.29 14.54
C GLN A 21 -42.03 -26.18 13.59
N ILE A 22 -41.82 -24.97 14.13
CA ILE A 22 -41.15 -23.86 13.42
C ILE A 22 -39.71 -24.30 13.29
N LEU A 23 -39.30 -24.78 12.11
CA LEU A 23 -37.90 -24.94 11.76
C LEU A 23 -37.23 -23.57 11.88
N PRO A 24 -36.09 -23.44 12.63
CA PRO A 24 -35.33 -22.21 12.64
C PRO A 24 -34.92 -21.90 11.19
N ALA A 25 -35.25 -20.70 10.73
CA ALA A 25 -34.76 -20.21 9.44
C ALA A 25 -33.25 -20.33 9.42
N ALA A 26 -32.71 -21.06 8.42
CA ALA A 26 -31.27 -21.16 8.23
C ALA A 26 -30.70 -19.75 8.10
N THR A 27 -29.87 -19.35 9.04
CA THR A 27 -29.12 -18.09 8.96
C THR A 27 -28.32 -18.17 7.66
N PRO A 28 -28.42 -17.20 6.74
CA PRO A 28 -27.65 -17.24 5.51
C PRO A 28 -26.17 -17.23 5.90
N THR A 29 -25.47 -18.29 5.57
CA THR A 29 -24.02 -18.35 5.70
C THR A 29 -23.47 -17.37 4.67
N THR A 30 -23.10 -16.18 5.09
CA THR A 30 -22.42 -15.22 4.21
C THR A 30 -21.07 -15.83 3.86
N HIS A 31 -20.90 -16.30 2.64
CA HIS A 31 -19.60 -16.76 2.16
C HIS A 31 -18.68 -15.55 2.10
N VAL A 32 -17.67 -15.56 2.94
CA VAL A 32 -16.62 -14.54 2.94
C VAL A 32 -15.53 -14.98 1.97
N THR A 33 -15.20 -14.11 1.02
CA THR A 33 -14.12 -14.32 0.05
C THR A 33 -12.89 -13.54 0.52
N ALA A 34 -11.77 -14.23 0.69
CA ALA A 34 -10.48 -13.62 1.01
C ALA A 34 -9.71 -13.34 -0.28
N LEU A 35 -9.30 -12.08 -0.48
CA LEU A 35 -8.42 -11.65 -1.56
C LEU A 35 -7.00 -11.51 -1.04
N ARG A 36 -6.03 -12.17 -1.69
CA ARG A 36 -4.62 -12.07 -1.34
C ARG A 36 -3.97 -10.90 -2.05
N LEU A 37 -3.32 -10.04 -1.28
CA LEU A 37 -2.58 -8.90 -1.79
C LEU A 37 -1.17 -8.91 -1.24
N TYR A 38 -0.23 -8.69 -2.12
CA TYR A 38 1.14 -8.35 -1.78
C TYR A 38 1.31 -6.82 -1.84
N ALA A 39 2.12 -6.26 -0.97
CA ALA A 39 2.36 -4.82 -0.99
C ALA A 39 3.82 -4.50 -0.67
N THR A 40 4.40 -3.61 -1.46
CA THR A 40 5.72 -3.07 -1.15
C THR A 40 5.66 -2.10 0.03
N THR A 41 6.75 -1.95 0.79
CA THR A 41 6.77 -1.16 2.01
C THR A 41 6.25 0.28 1.84
N PRO A 42 6.51 1.03 0.76
CA PRO A 42 5.96 2.36 0.56
C PRO A 42 4.44 2.37 0.37
N SER A 43 3.84 1.26 -0.05
CA SER A 43 2.40 1.15 -0.30
C SER A 43 1.60 0.68 0.93
N ILE A 44 2.25 0.35 2.06
CA ILE A 44 1.58 -0.17 3.26
C ILE A 44 0.49 0.78 3.79
N PRO A 45 0.73 2.09 3.99
CA PRO A 45 -0.32 2.99 4.47
C PRO A 45 -1.52 3.06 3.53
N LEU A 46 -1.26 3.03 2.21
CA LEU A 46 -2.30 3.06 1.19
C LEU A 46 -3.18 1.81 1.24
N ILE A 47 -2.55 0.63 1.17
CA ILE A 47 -3.30 -0.64 1.06
C ILE A 47 -4.14 -0.90 2.30
N HIS A 48 -3.66 -0.55 3.50
CA HIS A 48 -4.46 -0.65 4.72
C HIS A 48 -5.72 0.20 4.69
N ASN A 49 -5.62 1.44 4.21
CA ASN A 49 -6.76 2.34 4.10
C ASN A 49 -7.76 1.84 3.05
N LEU A 50 -7.27 1.41 1.89
CA LEU A 50 -8.10 0.91 0.79
C LEU A 50 -8.84 -0.36 1.18
N THR A 51 -8.14 -1.36 1.70
CA THR A 51 -8.74 -2.67 2.05
C THR A 51 -9.72 -2.55 3.21
N THR A 52 -9.38 -1.77 4.25
CA THR A 52 -10.28 -1.52 5.38
C THR A 52 -11.58 -0.84 4.91
N THR A 53 -11.47 0.16 4.04
CA THR A 53 -12.64 0.87 3.53
C THR A 53 -13.47 -0.03 2.62
N TYR A 54 -12.84 -0.77 1.72
CA TYR A 54 -13.52 -1.66 0.78
C TYR A 54 -14.24 -2.81 1.49
N SER A 55 -13.62 -3.46 2.49
CA SER A 55 -14.28 -4.51 3.29
C SER A 55 -15.50 -3.98 4.06
N ARG A 56 -15.46 -2.74 4.53
CA ARG A 56 -16.62 -2.10 5.17
C ARG A 56 -17.77 -1.88 4.19
N LEU A 57 -17.46 -1.53 2.93
CA LEU A 57 -18.46 -1.36 1.86
C LEU A 57 -18.96 -2.71 1.31
N ASN A 58 -18.10 -3.73 1.39
CA ASN A 58 -18.37 -5.08 0.86
C ASN A 58 -18.06 -6.13 1.94
N PRO A 59 -18.97 -6.38 2.91
CA PRO A 59 -18.68 -7.21 4.09
C PRO A 59 -18.40 -8.70 3.76
N SER A 60 -18.70 -9.15 2.57
CA SER A 60 -18.34 -10.48 2.07
C SER A 60 -16.89 -10.59 1.56
N ILE A 61 -16.16 -9.47 1.50
CA ILE A 61 -14.77 -9.43 1.01
C ILE A 61 -13.85 -9.09 2.16
N THR A 62 -12.82 -9.91 2.34
CA THR A 62 -11.69 -9.69 3.26
C THR A 62 -10.37 -9.74 2.49
N PHE A 63 -9.29 -9.29 3.12
CA PHE A 63 -7.98 -9.25 2.49
C PHE A 63 -6.93 -9.92 3.37
N GLU A 64 -6.10 -10.74 2.74
CA GLU A 64 -4.86 -11.27 3.31
C GLU A 64 -3.70 -10.50 2.70
N ILE A 65 -2.99 -9.70 3.53
CA ILE A 65 -1.96 -8.79 3.06
C ILE A 65 -0.60 -9.28 3.53
N THR A 66 0.31 -9.54 2.57
CA THR A 66 1.72 -9.81 2.82
C THR A 66 2.56 -8.62 2.34
N THR A 67 3.52 -8.19 3.14
CA THR A 67 4.33 -7.01 2.84
C THR A 67 5.82 -7.35 2.79
N GLY A 68 6.56 -6.68 1.91
CA GLY A 68 8.00 -6.89 1.75
C GLY A 68 8.65 -5.87 0.82
N ASP A 69 9.88 -6.16 0.42
CA ASP A 69 10.53 -5.43 -0.67
C ASP A 69 9.92 -5.82 -2.04
N TYR A 70 10.28 -5.07 -3.07
CA TYR A 70 9.70 -5.27 -4.39
C TYR A 70 10.07 -6.63 -5.00
N GLU A 71 11.34 -7.03 -4.92
CA GLU A 71 11.79 -8.30 -5.52
C GLU A 71 11.12 -9.50 -4.86
N ALA A 72 11.04 -9.52 -3.52
CA ALA A 72 10.37 -10.59 -2.79
C ALA A 72 8.87 -10.65 -3.15
N MET A 73 8.19 -9.52 -3.21
CA MET A 73 6.75 -9.48 -3.52
C MET A 73 6.45 -9.86 -4.97
N VAL A 74 7.32 -9.50 -5.91
CA VAL A 74 7.21 -9.98 -7.32
C VAL A 74 7.35 -11.50 -7.37
N GLN A 75 8.31 -12.08 -6.64
CA GLN A 75 8.48 -13.53 -6.59
C GLN A 75 7.23 -14.23 -6.02
N GLU A 76 6.59 -13.68 -5.01
CA GLU A 76 5.34 -14.24 -4.47
C GLU A 76 4.20 -14.17 -5.50
N VAL A 77 4.01 -13.04 -6.19
CA VAL A 77 3.02 -12.93 -7.28
C VAL A 77 3.30 -13.92 -8.39
N MET A 78 4.57 -14.13 -8.76
CA MET A 78 4.93 -15.10 -9.81
C MET A 78 4.68 -16.57 -9.41
N ARG A 79 4.54 -16.86 -8.12
CA ARG A 79 4.16 -18.21 -7.61
C ARG A 79 2.65 -18.38 -7.45
N ASP A 80 1.92 -17.28 -7.36
CA ASP A 80 0.49 -17.24 -7.08
C ASP A 80 -0.23 -16.37 -8.10
N ASP A 81 -0.74 -16.99 -9.16
CA ASP A 81 -1.45 -16.31 -10.25
C ASP A 81 -2.80 -15.69 -9.83
N SER A 82 -3.30 -16.06 -8.66
CA SER A 82 -4.55 -15.55 -8.10
C SER A 82 -4.37 -14.33 -7.19
N ALA A 83 -3.13 -13.81 -7.03
CA ALA A 83 -2.84 -12.68 -6.16
C ALA A 83 -2.31 -11.47 -6.94
N TYR A 84 -2.46 -10.28 -6.36
CA TYR A 84 -2.00 -9.03 -6.97
C TYR A 84 -1.08 -8.27 -6.02
N LEU A 85 -0.15 -7.50 -6.61
CA LEU A 85 0.84 -6.66 -5.93
C LEU A 85 0.45 -5.19 -6.00
N VAL A 86 0.51 -4.49 -4.88
CA VAL A 86 0.44 -3.01 -4.84
C VAL A 86 1.85 -2.46 -4.64
N THR A 87 2.33 -1.67 -5.60
CA THR A 87 3.71 -1.20 -5.64
C THR A 87 3.84 0.21 -6.23
N ASN A 88 4.90 0.92 -5.83
CA ASN A 88 5.31 2.20 -6.41
C ASN A 88 6.41 2.05 -7.48
N HIS A 89 6.77 0.83 -7.81
CA HIS A 89 7.78 0.51 -8.80
C HIS A 89 7.32 -0.64 -9.68
N LEU A 90 7.59 -0.56 -10.97
CA LEU A 90 7.42 -1.66 -11.91
C LEU A 90 8.62 -1.65 -12.86
N ASP A 91 9.38 -2.76 -12.84
CA ASP A 91 10.49 -2.91 -13.79
C ASP A 91 9.96 -2.76 -15.22
N PRO A 92 10.55 -1.89 -16.05
CA PRO A 92 10.16 -1.73 -17.46
C PRO A 92 10.22 -3.02 -18.30
N GLN A 93 10.98 -4.03 -17.85
CA GLN A 93 11.07 -5.34 -18.47
C GLN A 93 10.14 -6.38 -17.84
N SER A 94 9.34 -5.99 -16.83
CA SER A 94 8.40 -6.89 -16.17
C SER A 94 7.37 -7.42 -17.16
N SER A 95 7.06 -8.72 -17.05
CA SER A 95 5.95 -9.34 -17.78
C SER A 95 4.60 -9.21 -17.06
N LEU A 96 4.56 -8.58 -15.89
CA LEU A 96 3.32 -8.40 -15.15
C LEU A 96 2.39 -7.44 -15.86
N TRP A 97 1.12 -7.79 -15.90
CA TRP A 97 0.06 -6.82 -16.15
C TRP A 97 0.01 -5.81 -15.03
N ALA A 98 -0.30 -4.55 -15.33
CA ALA A 98 -0.38 -3.52 -14.32
C ALA A 98 -1.45 -2.47 -14.65
N ALA A 99 -2.17 -2.03 -13.63
CA ALA A 99 -3.11 -0.91 -13.68
C ALA A 99 -2.63 0.21 -12.74
N PRO A 100 -2.53 1.46 -13.20
CA PRO A 100 -2.21 2.58 -12.34
C PRO A 100 -3.39 2.88 -11.42
N ILE A 101 -3.08 3.21 -10.15
CA ILE A 101 -4.07 3.59 -9.15
C ILE A 101 -3.83 4.95 -8.52
N GLY A 102 -2.68 5.57 -8.77
CA GLY A 102 -2.30 6.87 -8.24
C GLY A 102 -0.83 7.16 -8.50
N GLN A 103 -0.30 8.17 -7.82
CA GLN A 103 1.11 8.52 -7.88
C GLN A 103 1.66 8.73 -6.46
N ASP A 104 2.93 8.41 -6.26
CA ASP A 104 3.68 8.68 -5.03
C ASP A 104 4.81 9.68 -5.33
N GLY A 105 5.21 10.43 -4.32
CA GLY A 105 6.43 11.23 -4.33
C GLY A 105 7.48 10.61 -3.45
N ILE A 106 8.73 10.61 -3.92
CA ILE A 106 9.89 10.19 -3.11
C ILE A 106 10.44 11.44 -2.42
N ALA A 107 10.14 11.60 -1.13
CA ALA A 107 10.67 12.70 -0.33
C ALA A 107 12.12 12.42 0.06
N VAL A 108 13.00 13.37 -0.23
CA VAL A 108 14.35 13.42 0.34
C VAL A 108 14.25 14.04 1.72
N ILE A 109 14.70 13.32 2.75
CA ILE A 109 14.52 13.69 4.15
C ILE A 109 15.88 13.87 4.87
N VAL A 110 15.91 14.84 5.77
CA VAL A 110 17.04 15.12 6.68
C VAL A 110 16.51 15.25 8.10
N HIS A 111 17.44 15.23 9.07
CA HIS A 111 17.10 15.54 10.46
C HIS A 111 16.56 16.99 10.59
N PRO A 112 15.62 17.28 11.50
CA PRO A 112 15.06 18.64 11.66
C PRO A 112 16.09 19.72 12.00
N ASP A 113 17.20 19.35 12.67
CA ASP A 113 18.31 20.25 13.00
C ASP A 113 19.25 20.55 11.81
N ASN A 114 19.10 19.86 10.69
CA ASN A 114 19.81 20.22 9.46
C ASN A 114 19.20 21.51 8.91
N ASP A 115 20.01 22.54 8.70
CA ASP A 115 19.57 23.87 8.25
C ASP A 115 19.35 23.96 6.73
N LEU A 116 19.75 22.94 5.97
CA LEU A 116 19.49 22.87 4.53
C LEU A 116 18.02 22.66 4.24
N THR A 117 17.47 23.41 3.28
CA THR A 117 16.04 23.34 2.91
C THR A 117 15.79 22.85 1.49
N ALA A 118 16.82 22.88 0.65
CA ALA A 118 16.71 22.53 -0.76
C ALA A 118 17.99 21.90 -1.30
N LEU A 119 17.83 21.05 -2.30
CA LEU A 119 18.93 20.51 -3.12
C LEU A 119 18.48 20.49 -4.59
N THR A 120 19.45 20.57 -5.50
CA THR A 120 19.22 20.18 -6.88
C THR A 120 19.36 18.67 -7.04
N THR A 121 18.72 18.10 -8.08
CA THR A 121 18.93 16.68 -8.44
C THR A 121 20.40 16.35 -8.66
N THR A 122 21.21 17.30 -9.16
CA THR A 122 22.66 17.12 -9.33
C THR A 122 23.36 17.03 -7.99
N GLN A 123 23.09 17.94 -7.05
CA GLN A 123 23.68 17.89 -5.69
C GLN A 123 23.27 16.61 -4.97
N LEU A 124 22.01 16.20 -5.07
CA LEU A 124 21.52 14.95 -4.50
C LEU A 124 22.25 13.73 -5.07
N ARG A 125 22.49 13.70 -6.38
CA ARG A 125 23.29 12.68 -7.05
C ARG A 125 24.72 12.65 -6.53
N ASP A 126 25.38 13.80 -6.40
CA ASP A 126 26.76 13.91 -5.95
C ASP A 126 26.93 13.43 -4.49
N ILE A 127 25.93 13.71 -3.62
CA ILE A 127 25.86 13.15 -2.26
C ILE A 127 25.77 11.62 -2.33
N TYR A 128 24.85 11.08 -3.09
CA TYR A 128 24.62 9.63 -3.15
C TYR A 128 25.73 8.87 -3.88
N GLN A 129 26.53 9.53 -4.69
CA GLN A 129 27.77 8.98 -5.25
C GLN A 129 28.95 9.03 -4.26
N GLY A 130 28.84 9.82 -3.18
CA GLY A 130 29.92 10.09 -2.24
C GLY A 130 30.93 11.12 -2.75
N TRP A 131 30.58 11.94 -3.73
CA TRP A 131 31.44 13.04 -4.21
C TRP A 131 31.32 14.28 -3.34
N THR A 132 30.13 14.56 -2.82
CA THR A 132 29.88 15.57 -1.79
C THR A 132 29.69 14.86 -0.46
N ASN A 133 30.62 15.07 0.49
CA ASN A 133 30.66 14.34 1.77
C ASN A 133 30.43 15.24 2.98
N HIS A 134 30.37 16.56 2.80
CA HIS A 134 30.21 17.52 3.89
C HIS A 134 29.05 18.46 3.61
N TRP A 135 28.20 18.71 4.62
CA TRP A 135 27.09 19.65 4.50
C TRP A 135 27.55 21.09 4.22
N CYS A 136 28.75 21.46 4.69
CA CYS A 136 29.30 22.81 4.44
C CYS A 136 29.58 23.07 2.95
N ASP A 137 29.82 22.05 2.13
CA ASP A 137 30.01 22.20 0.67
C ASP A 137 28.72 22.63 -0.02
N LEU A 138 27.58 22.47 0.66
CA LEU A 138 26.24 22.83 0.22
C LEU A 138 25.67 24.04 0.96
N GLY A 139 26.48 24.71 1.81
CA GLY A 139 26.07 25.86 2.61
C GLY A 139 25.43 25.51 3.96
N GLY A 140 25.37 24.26 4.33
CA GLY A 140 24.91 23.80 5.64
C GLY A 140 25.96 23.95 6.74
N LYS A 141 25.56 23.80 8.01
CA LYS A 141 26.44 23.97 9.19
C LYS A 141 26.89 22.68 9.84
N LEU A 142 26.30 21.53 9.45
CA LEU A 142 26.67 20.22 9.98
C LEU A 142 27.96 19.72 9.33
N GLY A 143 28.55 18.66 9.92
CA GLY A 143 29.78 18.02 9.43
C GLY A 143 29.55 17.06 8.26
N ASP A 144 30.07 15.85 8.40
CA ASP A 144 30.05 14.81 7.37
C ASP A 144 28.62 14.37 7.08
N ILE A 145 28.30 14.11 5.81
CA ILE A 145 27.01 13.61 5.39
C ILE A 145 26.94 12.10 5.62
N VAL A 146 25.95 11.64 6.35
CA VAL A 146 25.64 10.22 6.51
C VAL A 146 24.54 9.84 5.53
N VAL A 147 24.92 9.14 4.46
CA VAL A 147 23.99 8.69 3.43
C VAL A 147 23.25 7.44 3.90
N ILE A 148 21.92 7.48 3.89
CA ILE A 148 21.07 6.35 4.23
C ILE A 148 20.30 5.95 2.96
N SER A 149 20.48 4.69 2.54
CA SER A 149 19.85 4.13 1.35
C SER A 149 19.03 2.90 1.73
N ARG A 150 18.32 2.35 0.76
CA ARG A 150 17.54 1.14 0.90
C ARG A 150 18.33 -0.09 0.39
N GLU A 151 17.87 -1.26 0.76
CA GLU A 151 18.31 -2.57 0.26
C GLU A 151 18.13 -2.69 -1.26
N ASP A 152 18.88 -3.60 -1.91
CA ASP A 152 18.88 -3.74 -3.37
C ASP A 152 17.51 -4.13 -3.93
N GLY A 153 16.73 -4.97 -3.26
CA GLY A 153 15.39 -5.37 -3.68
C GLY A 153 14.29 -4.31 -3.51
N SER A 154 14.63 -3.10 -3.04
CA SER A 154 13.65 -2.05 -2.77
C SER A 154 13.17 -1.34 -4.03
N GLY A 155 11.85 -1.35 -4.28
CA GLY A 155 11.23 -0.57 -5.37
C GLY A 155 11.44 0.94 -5.21
N THR A 156 11.43 1.48 -3.97
CA THR A 156 11.73 2.91 -3.75
C THR A 156 13.17 3.25 -4.13
N ARG A 157 14.12 2.33 -3.86
CA ARG A 157 15.51 2.51 -4.30
C ARG A 157 15.60 2.47 -5.83
N ALA A 158 14.97 1.51 -6.46
CA ALA A 158 14.96 1.39 -7.91
C ALA A 158 14.43 2.67 -8.59
N GLU A 159 13.32 3.22 -8.09
CA GLU A 159 12.79 4.50 -8.58
C GLU A 159 13.74 5.67 -8.31
N PHE A 160 14.28 5.77 -7.09
CA PHE A 160 15.25 6.82 -6.74
C PHE A 160 16.50 6.75 -7.64
N GLU A 161 17.05 5.56 -7.84
CA GLU A 161 18.22 5.36 -8.70
C GLU A 161 17.90 5.69 -10.16
N SER A 162 16.72 5.34 -10.66
CA SER A 162 16.28 5.71 -12.00
C SER A 162 16.17 7.23 -12.17
N LEU A 163 15.55 7.92 -11.23
CA LEU A 163 15.26 9.35 -11.31
C LEU A 163 16.49 10.24 -11.01
N VAL A 164 17.36 9.80 -10.08
CA VAL A 164 18.48 10.61 -9.58
C VAL A 164 19.82 10.12 -10.12
N MET A 165 20.09 8.82 -10.03
CA MET A 165 21.41 8.25 -10.28
C MET A 165 21.66 7.91 -11.76
N GLY A 166 20.63 7.51 -12.49
CA GLY A 166 20.79 6.99 -13.84
C GLY A 166 21.66 5.73 -13.86
N SER A 167 22.77 5.74 -14.60
CA SER A 167 23.72 4.62 -14.65
C SER A 167 24.75 4.61 -13.52
N ARG A 168 24.67 5.55 -12.58
CA ARG A 168 25.63 5.69 -11.49
C ARG A 168 25.19 4.85 -10.29
N ARG A 169 26.16 4.52 -9.42
CA ARG A 169 25.90 3.70 -8.22
C ARG A 169 25.90 4.55 -6.96
N THR A 170 25.06 4.17 -6.02
CA THR A 170 25.10 4.67 -4.65
C THR A 170 26.44 4.28 -3.99
N THR A 171 27.02 5.20 -3.23
CA THR A 171 28.29 4.98 -2.50
C THR A 171 28.23 3.75 -1.61
N SER A 172 29.33 2.98 -1.56
CA SER A 172 29.44 1.83 -0.67
C SER A 172 29.45 2.20 0.82
N ASN A 173 29.65 3.49 1.14
CA ASN A 173 29.62 4.00 2.52
C ASN A 173 28.17 4.29 3.00
N ALA A 174 27.17 4.13 2.14
CA ALA A 174 25.78 4.32 2.54
C ALA A 174 25.34 3.29 3.57
N GLN A 175 24.68 3.74 4.61
CA GLN A 175 23.97 2.86 5.55
C GLN A 175 22.73 2.30 4.87
N ILE A 176 22.56 0.98 4.92
CA ILE A 176 21.42 0.30 4.28
C ILE A 176 20.32 0.06 5.30
N ALA A 177 19.14 0.60 5.02
CA ALA A 177 17.93 0.45 5.82
C ALA A 177 16.93 -0.53 5.15
N PRO A 178 16.41 -1.53 5.89
CA PRO A 178 15.59 -2.61 5.31
C PRO A 178 14.11 -2.24 5.06
N SER A 179 13.71 -1.00 5.28
CA SER A 179 12.34 -0.55 5.05
C SER A 179 12.23 0.99 5.03
N SER A 180 11.14 1.53 4.50
CA SER A 180 10.84 2.97 4.57
C SER A 180 10.78 3.49 6.02
N ALA A 181 10.20 2.72 6.93
CA ALA A 181 10.16 3.06 8.36
C ALA A 181 11.58 3.09 8.98
N ALA A 182 12.46 2.17 8.57
CA ALA A 182 13.85 2.15 9.04
C ALA A 182 14.66 3.36 8.53
N VAL A 183 14.48 3.78 7.26
CA VAL A 183 15.07 5.03 6.76
C VAL A 183 14.63 6.22 7.59
N LEU A 184 13.31 6.36 7.79
CA LEU A 184 12.75 7.45 8.59
C LEU A 184 13.36 7.50 10.00
N GLN A 185 13.44 6.35 10.68
CA GLN A 185 14.02 6.25 12.03
C GLN A 185 15.52 6.56 12.04
N SER A 186 16.26 6.12 11.02
CA SER A 186 17.71 6.39 10.93
C SER A 186 17.98 7.88 10.76
N VAL A 187 17.25 8.55 9.84
CA VAL A 187 17.37 9.99 9.63
C VAL A 187 16.94 10.79 10.86
N ALA A 188 15.86 10.37 11.55
CA ALA A 188 15.39 11.02 12.77
C ALA A 188 16.39 10.94 13.94
N ARG A 189 17.34 10.00 13.92
CA ARG A 189 18.37 9.82 14.98
C ARG A 189 19.72 10.39 14.57
N GLU A 190 19.99 10.50 13.28
CA GLU A 190 21.26 10.93 12.72
C GLU A 190 21.16 12.38 12.23
N ARG A 191 21.71 13.32 13.01
CA ARG A 191 21.64 14.76 12.69
C ARG A 191 22.24 15.12 11.34
N SER A 192 23.26 14.39 10.92
CA SER A 192 23.94 14.57 9.63
C SER A 192 23.37 13.64 8.54
N GLY A 193 22.28 12.94 8.84
CA GLY A 193 21.66 11.95 7.94
C GLY A 193 20.90 12.58 6.78
N ILE A 194 20.99 11.93 5.63
CA ILE A 194 20.13 12.14 4.47
C ILE A 194 19.57 10.79 4.02
N GLY A 195 18.28 10.73 3.74
CA GLY A 195 17.60 9.53 3.25
C GLY A 195 16.46 9.88 2.29
N TYR A 196 15.80 8.87 1.77
CA TYR A 196 14.63 9.03 0.93
C TYR A 196 13.54 8.00 1.27
N VAL A 197 12.29 8.45 1.25
CA VAL A 197 11.10 7.65 1.55
C VAL A 197 9.93 8.08 0.70
N SER A 198 8.88 7.24 0.61
CA SER A 198 7.57 7.72 0.13
C SER A 198 7.09 8.91 0.97
N MET A 199 6.49 9.92 0.33
CA MET A 199 5.93 11.08 1.02
C MET A 199 4.92 10.69 2.11
N SER A 200 4.24 9.56 1.98
CA SER A 200 3.29 9.03 2.96
C SER A 200 3.91 8.69 4.32
N TYR A 201 5.24 8.57 4.40
CA TYR A 201 5.98 8.31 5.64
C TYR A 201 6.49 9.57 6.33
N VAL A 202 6.51 10.70 5.66
CA VAL A 202 7.05 11.94 6.22
C VAL A 202 6.20 12.41 7.41
N ASN A 203 6.87 12.72 8.51
CA ASN A 203 6.26 13.23 9.73
C ASN A 203 7.18 14.26 10.42
N ASP A 204 6.78 14.78 11.56
CA ASP A 204 7.47 15.84 12.30
C ASP A 204 8.86 15.45 12.83
N THR A 205 9.25 14.17 12.75
CA THR A 205 10.57 13.71 13.20
C THR A 205 11.67 13.94 12.17
N VAL A 206 11.32 14.32 10.95
CA VAL A 206 12.24 14.62 9.85
C VAL A 206 11.79 15.86 9.09
N ARG A 207 12.70 16.43 8.30
CA ARG A 207 12.39 17.51 7.35
C ARG A 207 12.54 16.99 5.93
N ALA A 208 11.53 17.22 5.08
CA ALA A 208 11.63 16.98 3.66
C ALA A 208 12.22 18.18 2.93
N LEU A 209 13.14 17.93 2.00
CA LEU A 209 13.81 18.96 1.21
C LEU A 209 13.06 19.25 -0.09
N THR A 210 13.13 20.51 -0.51
CA THR A 210 12.77 20.92 -1.87
C THR A 210 13.81 20.39 -2.86
N ILE A 211 13.37 19.85 -4.01
CA ILE A 211 14.27 19.37 -5.07
C ILE A 211 13.99 20.15 -6.35
N ASP A 212 15.04 20.71 -6.96
CA ASP A 212 14.95 21.55 -8.16
C ASP A 212 13.83 22.60 -8.06
N ASP A 213 13.80 23.34 -6.93
CA ASP A 213 12.80 24.36 -6.59
C ASP A 213 11.35 23.85 -6.42
N ALA A 214 11.12 22.55 -6.49
CA ALA A 214 9.82 21.94 -6.26
C ALA A 214 9.73 21.33 -4.85
N ALA A 215 8.75 21.81 -4.06
CA ALA A 215 8.48 21.24 -2.74
C ALA A 215 7.84 19.85 -2.85
N PRO A 216 8.17 18.91 -1.94
CA PRO A 216 7.61 17.56 -1.92
C PRO A 216 6.17 17.57 -1.38
N THR A 217 5.24 17.99 -2.23
CA THR A 217 3.80 18.04 -1.92
C THR A 217 3.01 17.17 -2.87
N LEU A 218 1.87 16.65 -2.42
CA LEU A 218 0.97 15.87 -3.27
C LEU A 218 0.47 16.68 -4.47
N GLU A 219 0.27 17.98 -4.30
CA GLU A 219 -0.09 18.89 -5.38
C GLU A 219 0.98 18.97 -6.46
N ASN A 220 2.26 19.10 -6.08
CA ASN A 220 3.37 19.14 -7.02
C ASN A 220 3.59 17.79 -7.71
N VAL A 221 3.32 16.67 -7.03
CA VAL A 221 3.32 15.34 -7.64
C VAL A 221 2.19 15.23 -8.66
N TYR A 222 0.97 15.60 -8.29
CA TYR A 222 -0.21 15.57 -9.16
C TYR A 222 -0.02 16.42 -10.42
N ASN A 223 0.54 17.63 -10.27
CA ASN A 223 0.77 18.58 -11.36
C ASN A 223 2.06 18.28 -12.17
N ASN A 224 2.75 17.17 -11.89
CA ASN A 224 4.02 16.78 -12.53
C ASN A 224 5.15 17.83 -12.37
N ILE A 225 5.12 18.62 -11.29
CA ILE A 225 6.14 19.63 -10.96
C ILE A 225 7.28 18.99 -10.15
N TYR A 226 6.95 18.09 -9.19
CA TYR A 226 7.96 17.43 -8.38
C TYR A 226 8.74 16.38 -9.18
N PRO A 227 10.08 16.45 -9.22
CA PRO A 227 10.88 15.59 -10.11
C PRO A 227 10.96 14.12 -9.64
N LEU A 228 10.86 13.86 -8.33
CA LEU A 228 11.01 12.52 -7.76
C LEU A 228 9.63 11.89 -7.52
N ARG A 229 8.93 11.56 -8.57
CA ARG A 229 7.60 10.94 -8.53
C ARG A 229 7.59 9.58 -9.22
N SER A 230 6.75 8.68 -8.70
CA SER A 230 6.54 7.36 -9.25
C SER A 230 5.05 7.04 -9.36
N ILE A 231 4.70 6.11 -10.21
CA ILE A 231 3.32 5.64 -10.36
C ILE A 231 3.07 4.52 -9.36
N LEU A 232 1.90 4.54 -8.73
CA LEU A 232 1.38 3.45 -7.93
C LEU A 232 0.58 2.50 -8.80
N TYR A 233 0.91 1.22 -8.75
CA TYR A 233 0.28 0.17 -9.55
C TYR A 233 -0.38 -0.89 -8.68
N VAL A 234 -1.44 -1.49 -9.22
CA VAL A 234 -1.80 -2.87 -8.94
C VAL A 234 -1.28 -3.70 -10.09
N ALA A 235 -0.48 -4.74 -9.79
CA ALA A 235 0.13 -5.60 -10.80
C ALA A 235 -0.13 -7.08 -10.49
N GLY A 236 -0.19 -7.91 -11.51
CA GLY A 236 -0.40 -9.35 -11.39
C GLY A 236 0.07 -10.08 -12.64
N GLN A 237 0.01 -11.41 -12.67
CA GLN A 237 0.43 -12.17 -13.84
C GLN A 237 -0.44 -11.89 -15.06
N HIS A 238 -1.70 -11.50 -14.86
CA HIS A 238 -2.66 -11.17 -15.92
C HIS A 238 -3.69 -10.13 -15.44
N GLU A 239 -4.42 -9.54 -16.36
CA GLU A 239 -5.60 -8.71 -16.05
C GLU A 239 -6.69 -9.57 -15.42
N PRO A 240 -7.30 -9.16 -14.28
CA PRO A 240 -8.35 -9.97 -13.66
C PRO A 240 -9.60 -10.03 -14.54
N SER A 241 -10.10 -11.25 -14.74
CA SER A 241 -11.29 -11.55 -15.55
C SER A 241 -12.58 -11.05 -14.87
N ALA A 242 -13.53 -10.56 -15.65
CA ALA A 242 -14.86 -10.20 -15.13
C ALA A 242 -15.76 -11.43 -14.89
N ASN A 243 -15.40 -12.58 -15.48
CA ASN A 243 -16.26 -13.77 -15.51
C ASN A 243 -15.81 -14.87 -14.55
N ASP A 244 -14.62 -14.76 -13.96
CA ASP A 244 -14.13 -15.68 -12.94
C ASP A 244 -14.53 -15.21 -11.53
N GLY A 245 -15.00 -16.14 -10.68
CA GLY A 245 -15.53 -15.81 -9.36
C GLY A 245 -14.57 -15.02 -8.47
N LEU A 246 -13.30 -15.44 -8.36
CA LEU A 246 -12.29 -14.76 -7.55
C LEU A 246 -11.76 -13.52 -8.25
N GLU A 247 -11.41 -13.62 -9.52
CA GLU A 247 -10.88 -12.52 -10.32
C GLU A 247 -11.88 -11.37 -10.50
N ALA A 248 -13.17 -11.68 -10.61
CA ALA A 248 -14.23 -10.65 -10.66
C ALA A 248 -14.19 -9.74 -9.41
N HIS A 249 -13.87 -10.27 -8.24
CA HIS A 249 -13.71 -9.48 -7.02
C HIS A 249 -12.47 -8.58 -7.07
N TYR A 250 -11.34 -9.06 -7.60
CA TYR A 250 -10.16 -8.21 -7.82
C TYR A 250 -10.45 -7.11 -8.84
N ARG A 251 -11.10 -7.45 -9.95
CA ARG A 251 -11.51 -6.46 -10.96
C ARG A 251 -12.41 -5.38 -10.37
N ALA A 252 -13.37 -5.77 -9.54
CA ALA A 252 -14.26 -4.83 -8.84
C ALA A 252 -13.50 -3.95 -7.86
N PHE A 253 -12.55 -4.51 -7.10
CA PHE A 253 -11.70 -3.77 -6.17
C PHE A 253 -10.80 -2.77 -6.91
N ILE A 254 -10.13 -3.18 -8.00
CA ILE A 254 -9.29 -2.30 -8.81
C ILE A 254 -10.13 -1.18 -9.43
N GLY A 255 -11.29 -1.52 -10.00
CA GLY A 255 -12.21 -0.52 -10.54
C GLY A 255 -12.71 0.47 -9.49
N TRP A 256 -12.95 0.00 -8.25
CA TRP A 256 -13.29 0.90 -7.14
C TRP A 256 -12.12 1.81 -6.75
N MET A 257 -10.89 1.31 -6.71
CA MET A 257 -9.72 2.16 -6.46
C MET A 257 -9.58 3.28 -7.49
N GLN A 258 -9.93 3.00 -8.76
CA GLN A 258 -9.92 3.98 -9.86
C GLN A 258 -11.17 4.86 -9.92
N SER A 259 -12.22 4.55 -9.17
CA SER A 259 -13.44 5.37 -9.08
C SER A 259 -13.20 6.68 -8.31
N PRO A 260 -14.09 7.68 -8.44
CA PRO A 260 -13.99 8.92 -7.66
C PRO A 260 -13.89 8.70 -6.15
N GLU A 261 -14.56 7.68 -5.59
CA GLU A 261 -14.52 7.35 -4.16
C GLU A 261 -13.16 6.80 -3.75
N GLY A 262 -12.62 5.84 -4.52
CA GLY A 262 -11.29 5.28 -4.29
C GLY A 262 -10.21 6.34 -4.44
N GLN A 263 -10.28 7.18 -5.48
CA GLN A 263 -9.36 8.27 -5.73
C GLN A 263 -9.39 9.34 -4.63
N ALA A 264 -10.55 9.66 -4.07
CA ALA A 264 -10.68 10.55 -2.92
C ALA A 264 -10.01 9.97 -1.65
N LEU A 265 -9.98 8.65 -1.50
CA LEU A 265 -9.27 7.99 -0.40
C LEU A 265 -7.75 7.99 -0.64
N ILE A 266 -7.31 7.73 -1.86
CA ILE A 266 -5.90 7.79 -2.27
C ILE A 266 -5.35 9.21 -2.05
N ALA A 267 -6.11 10.24 -2.39
CA ALA A 267 -5.73 11.64 -2.25
C ALA A 267 -5.42 12.10 -0.80
N ARG A 268 -5.68 11.25 0.21
CA ARG A 268 -5.34 11.57 1.61
C ARG A 268 -3.86 11.43 1.94
N GLY A 269 -3.08 10.72 1.13
CA GLY A 269 -1.66 10.49 1.38
C GLY A 269 -0.82 10.30 0.12
N TYR A 270 -1.46 10.26 -1.06
CA TYR A 270 -0.84 10.05 -2.36
C TYR A 270 -1.50 10.94 -3.40
N ALA A 271 -0.84 11.21 -4.50
CA ALA A 271 -1.47 11.95 -5.59
C ALA A 271 -2.43 11.02 -6.37
N PRO A 272 -3.69 11.43 -6.60
CA PRO A 272 -4.62 10.63 -7.38
C PRO A 272 -4.22 10.55 -8.85
N LEU A 273 -4.90 9.67 -9.60
CA LEU A 273 -4.79 9.66 -11.06
C LEU A 273 -5.27 11.00 -11.62
N LEU A 274 -4.63 11.45 -12.70
CA LEU A 274 -5.14 12.59 -13.45
C LEU A 274 -6.54 12.26 -13.96
N SER A 275 -7.53 13.09 -13.63
CA SER A 275 -8.84 13.01 -14.26
C SER A 275 -8.71 13.43 -15.73
N ASN A 276 -9.01 12.49 -16.64
CA ASN A 276 -9.11 12.77 -18.06
C ASN A 276 -10.25 13.75 -18.37
#